data_10984f874c506557ed2666fed53d2832
#
_entry.id   10984f874c506557ed2666fed53d2832
#
_cell.length_a   1.000
_cell.length_b   1.000
_cell.length_c   1.000
_cell.angle_alpha   90.00
_cell.angle_beta   90.00
_cell.angle_gamma   90.00
#
_symmetry.space_group_name_H-M   'P 1'
#
loop_
_entity.id
_entity.type
_entity.pdbx_description
1 polymer ?
#
loop_
_entity_poly.entity_id
_entity_poly.type
_entity_poly.pdbx_seq_one_letter_code
_entity_poly.pdbx_strand_id
1 'polypeptide(L)'
;MVNDTFIHESSYVDDGATIGRGTKVWHFCHVQSGATIGSNCSLGQNVNVGPNVKIGNGVRIQNNVSIYDGVELEDNVFCGPSCVFTNVATPRAHFPANGH
;
A
#
# COMPACT_ATOMS: atom_id res chain seq x y z
N MET A 1 13.36 -19.78 -6.13
CA MET A 1 12.61 -19.59 -6.04
C MET A 1 12.06 -18.51 -6.31
N VAL A 2 11.18 -18.51 -6.61
CA VAL A 2 10.60 -17.47 -7.10
C VAL A 2 9.73 -16.83 -6.21
N ASN A 3 9.75 -15.60 -6.23
CA ASN A 3 8.85 -14.80 -5.54
C ASN A 3 7.64 -14.64 -6.39
N ASP A 4 6.50 -14.74 -5.84
CA ASP A 4 5.24 -14.61 -6.56
C ASP A 4 4.77 -13.17 -6.68
N THR A 5 5.60 -12.25 -6.35
CA THR A 5 5.23 -10.84 -6.45
C THR A 5 5.12 -10.43 -7.91
N PHE A 6 4.04 -9.73 -8.24
CA PHE A 6 3.84 -9.22 -9.58
C PHE A 6 3.86 -7.70 -9.54
N ILE A 7 4.68 -7.10 -10.37
CA ILE A 7 4.74 -5.64 -10.49
C ILE A 7 4.64 -5.32 -11.97
N HIS A 8 3.55 -4.65 -12.34
CA HIS A 8 3.36 -4.30 -13.75
C HIS A 8 4.47 -3.35 -14.19
N GLU A 9 4.89 -3.49 -15.42
CA GLU A 9 6.04 -2.74 -15.93
C GLU A 9 5.84 -1.23 -15.90
N SER A 10 4.61 -0.75 -15.88
CA SER A 10 4.34 0.69 -15.80
C SER A 10 4.52 1.24 -14.39
N SER A 11 4.65 0.36 -13.40
CA SER A 11 4.75 0.80 -12.01
C SER A 11 6.21 0.94 -11.61
N TYR A 12 6.43 1.81 -10.65
CA TYR A 12 7.78 2.09 -10.21
C TYR A 12 7.91 1.80 -8.73
N VAL A 13 8.89 0.99 -8.38
CA VAL A 13 9.19 0.67 -6.99
C VAL A 13 10.58 1.20 -6.70
N ASP A 14 10.68 2.16 -5.81
CA ASP A 14 11.96 2.79 -5.47
C ASP A 14 12.86 1.79 -4.75
N ASP A 15 14.15 2.01 -4.85
CA ASP A 15 15.09 1.27 -4.04
C ASP A 15 14.77 1.51 -2.58
N GLY A 16 14.88 0.48 -1.77
CA GLY A 16 14.57 0.60 -0.35
C GLY A 16 13.14 0.28 -0.01
N ALA A 17 12.29 0.08 -1.00
CA ALA A 17 10.94 -0.41 -0.74
C ALA A 17 10.96 -1.94 -0.72
N THR A 18 10.09 -2.52 0.08
CA THR A 18 9.99 -3.97 0.22
C THR A 18 8.57 -4.41 -0.08
N ILE A 19 8.43 -5.43 -0.91
CA ILE A 19 7.12 -5.95 -1.27
C ILE A 19 7.11 -7.45 -1.02
N GLY A 20 6.15 -7.90 -0.25
CA GLY A 20 6.06 -9.29 0.15
C GLY A 20 5.55 -10.20 -0.95
N ARG A 21 5.63 -11.49 -0.65
CA ARG A 21 5.29 -12.53 -1.59
C ARG A 21 3.81 -12.52 -1.92
N GLY A 22 3.46 -12.76 -3.15
CA GLY A 22 2.07 -12.85 -3.57
C GLY A 22 1.37 -11.52 -3.75
N THR A 23 2.06 -10.42 -3.50
CA THR A 23 1.49 -9.09 -3.68
C THR A 23 1.49 -8.72 -5.16
N LYS A 24 0.42 -8.08 -5.60
CA LYS A 24 0.28 -7.64 -6.98
C LYS A 24 0.18 -6.13 -7.04
N VAL A 25 1.03 -5.54 -7.85
CA VAL A 25 1.05 -4.10 -8.08
C VAL A 25 0.67 -3.87 -9.53
N TRP A 26 -0.48 -3.27 -9.75
CA TRP A 26 -1.00 -3.13 -11.11
C TRP A 26 -0.42 -1.90 -11.80
N HIS A 27 -1.20 -1.20 -12.61
CA HIS A 27 -0.67 -0.17 -13.50
C HIS A 27 -0.40 1.14 -12.80
N PHE A 28 0.68 1.79 -13.21
CA PHE A 28 0.96 3.19 -12.83
C PHE A 28 1.03 3.45 -11.34
N CYS A 29 1.52 2.49 -10.59
CA CYS A 29 1.72 2.66 -9.17
C CYS A 29 3.12 3.16 -8.88
N HIS A 30 3.28 3.84 -7.77
CA HIS A 30 4.59 4.25 -7.32
C HIS A 30 4.72 3.88 -5.85
N VAL A 31 5.66 3.01 -5.54
CA VAL A 31 5.96 2.61 -4.16
C VAL A 31 7.28 3.26 -3.79
N GLN A 32 7.23 4.15 -2.84
CA GLN A 32 8.39 4.98 -2.53
C GLN A 32 9.33 4.32 -1.54
N SER A 33 10.53 4.87 -1.47
CA SER A 33 11.60 4.31 -0.66
C SER A 33 11.19 4.21 0.80
N GLY A 34 11.56 3.13 1.44
CA GLY A 34 11.25 2.90 2.85
C GLY A 34 9.88 2.30 3.10
N ALA A 35 9.04 2.19 2.08
CA ALA A 35 7.75 1.55 2.24
C ALA A 35 7.92 0.05 2.37
N THR A 36 7.08 -0.55 3.19
CA THR A 36 7.06 -2.00 3.37
C THR A 36 5.64 -2.49 3.12
N ILE A 37 5.48 -3.37 2.15
CA ILE A 37 4.19 -3.94 1.82
C ILE A 37 4.25 -5.43 2.11
N GLY A 38 3.29 -5.92 2.85
CA GLY A 38 3.28 -7.32 3.25
C GLY A 38 2.94 -8.27 2.11
N SER A 39 2.54 -9.46 2.48
CA SER A 39 2.26 -10.53 1.51
C SER A 39 0.80 -10.53 1.10
N ASN A 40 0.54 -11.01 -0.11
CA ASN A 40 -0.81 -11.22 -0.61
C ASN A 40 -1.65 -9.94 -0.65
N CYS A 41 -1.00 -8.82 -0.87
CA CYS A 41 -1.70 -7.55 -1.03
C CYS A 41 -2.03 -7.31 -2.49
N SER A 42 -2.92 -6.35 -2.74
CA SER A 42 -3.27 -5.97 -4.10
C SER A 42 -3.38 -4.47 -4.17
N LEU A 43 -2.57 -3.88 -5.04
CA LEU A 43 -2.61 -2.44 -5.30
C LEU A 43 -3.20 -2.24 -6.69
N GLY A 44 -4.33 -1.58 -6.76
CA GLY A 44 -4.98 -1.31 -8.05
C GLY A 44 -4.19 -0.29 -8.86
N GLN A 45 -4.84 0.33 -9.82
CA GLN A 45 -4.16 1.27 -10.70
C GLN A 45 -3.94 2.61 -10.02
N ASN A 46 -2.82 3.23 -10.36
CA ASN A 46 -2.55 4.60 -9.95
C ASN A 46 -2.57 4.77 -8.42
N VAL A 47 -1.97 3.82 -7.73
CA VAL A 47 -1.84 3.86 -6.28
C VAL A 47 -0.47 4.43 -5.95
N ASN A 48 -0.44 5.39 -5.05
CA ASN A 48 0.82 5.95 -4.59
C ASN A 48 1.04 5.56 -3.15
N VAL A 49 2.14 4.90 -2.87
CA VAL A 49 2.50 4.49 -1.51
C VAL A 49 3.68 5.33 -1.08
N GLY A 50 3.46 6.19 -0.10
CA GLY A 50 4.48 7.13 0.34
C GLY A 50 5.65 6.49 1.05
N PRO A 51 6.66 7.28 1.35
CA PRO A 51 7.84 6.74 2.03
C PRO A 51 7.49 6.31 3.44
N ASN A 52 8.17 5.28 3.90
CA ASN A 52 8.01 4.79 5.27
C ASN A 52 6.60 4.32 5.63
N VAL A 53 5.79 4.03 4.64
CA VAL A 53 4.47 3.45 4.85
C VAL A 53 4.65 1.97 5.20
N LYS A 54 3.82 1.46 6.10
CA LYS A 54 3.85 0.05 6.45
C LYS A 54 2.48 -0.54 6.19
N ILE A 55 2.44 -1.51 5.31
CA ILE A 55 1.20 -2.16 4.92
C ILE A 55 1.29 -3.63 5.32
N GLY A 56 0.33 -4.08 6.09
CA GLY A 56 0.29 -5.46 6.55
C GLY A 56 -0.02 -6.43 5.43
N ASN A 57 -0.39 -7.64 5.80
CA ASN A 57 -0.66 -8.70 4.83
C ASN A 57 -2.11 -8.66 4.39
N GLY A 58 -2.38 -9.08 3.17
CA GLY A 58 -3.75 -9.22 2.70
C GLY A 58 -4.50 -7.92 2.50
N VAL A 59 -3.80 -6.81 2.42
CA VAL A 59 -4.42 -5.49 2.24
C VAL A 59 -4.81 -5.31 0.79
N ARG A 60 -5.99 -4.74 0.57
CA ARG A 60 -6.47 -4.46 -0.78
C ARG A 60 -6.66 -2.97 -0.94
N ILE A 61 -5.96 -2.39 -1.89
CA ILE A 61 -6.00 -0.96 -2.15
C ILE A 61 -6.56 -0.78 -3.55
N GLN A 62 -7.68 -0.08 -3.64
CA GLN A 62 -8.36 0.14 -4.91
C GLN A 62 -7.67 1.24 -5.72
N ASN A 63 -8.22 1.53 -6.90
CA ASN A 63 -7.61 2.49 -7.81
C ASN A 63 -7.58 3.90 -7.22
N ASN A 64 -6.54 4.62 -7.58
CA ASN A 64 -6.42 6.05 -7.27
C ASN A 64 -6.35 6.38 -5.78
N VAL A 65 -5.74 5.49 -5.02
CA VAL A 65 -5.55 5.72 -3.59
C VAL A 65 -4.14 6.22 -3.34
N SER A 66 -4.02 7.23 -2.49
CA SER A 66 -2.71 7.74 -2.08
C SER A 66 -2.53 7.50 -0.59
N ILE A 67 -1.45 6.85 -0.23
CA ILE A 67 -1.13 6.56 1.16
C ILE A 67 0.10 7.37 1.51
N TYR A 68 -0.06 8.29 2.45
CA TYR A 68 0.97 9.27 2.74
C TYR A 68 2.03 8.75 3.71
N ASP A 69 3.13 9.48 3.75
CA ASP A 69 4.30 9.15 4.55
C ASP A 69 3.92 8.70 5.95
N GLY A 70 4.45 7.58 6.38
CA GLY A 70 4.32 7.12 7.76
C GLY A 70 3.02 6.45 8.12
N VAL A 71 2.08 6.36 7.20
CA VAL A 71 0.81 5.69 7.47
C VAL A 71 1.05 4.18 7.63
N GLU A 72 0.34 3.57 8.57
CA GLU A 72 0.41 2.13 8.77
C GLU A 72 -0.97 1.52 8.58
N LEU A 73 -1.05 0.50 7.78
CA LEU A 73 -2.27 -0.25 7.55
C LEU A 73 -2.09 -1.66 8.11
N GLU A 74 -3.05 -2.08 8.91
CA GLU A 74 -3.00 -3.41 9.49
C GLU A 74 -3.42 -4.47 8.48
N ASP A 75 -3.28 -5.72 8.85
CA ASP A 75 -3.61 -6.82 7.95
C ASP A 75 -5.05 -6.75 7.51
N ASN A 76 -5.29 -7.14 6.28
CA ASN A 76 -6.63 -7.31 5.70
C ASN A 76 -7.46 -6.03 5.63
N VAL A 77 -6.82 -4.88 5.67
CA VAL A 77 -7.53 -3.61 5.51
C VAL A 77 -7.92 -3.44 4.05
N PHE A 78 -9.10 -2.88 3.83
CA PHE A 78 -9.57 -2.56 2.49
C PHE A 78 -9.64 -1.04 2.34
N CYS A 79 -8.98 -0.52 1.32
CA CYS A 79 -8.99 0.90 1.02
C CYS A 79 -9.78 1.11 -0.25
N GLY A 80 -10.90 1.80 -0.14
CA GLY A 80 -11.77 2.03 -1.29
C GLY A 80 -11.17 3.00 -2.31
N PRO A 81 -11.82 3.16 -3.46
CA PRO A 81 -11.29 4.00 -4.53
C PRO A 81 -11.16 5.45 -4.10
N SER A 82 -10.06 6.06 -4.49
CA SER A 82 -9.81 7.48 -4.24
C SER A 82 -9.72 7.86 -2.78
N CYS A 83 -9.54 6.91 -1.89
CA CYS A 83 -9.27 7.24 -0.51
C CYS A 83 -7.92 7.92 -0.40
N VAL A 84 -7.80 8.79 0.58
CA VAL A 84 -6.55 9.49 0.82
C VAL A 84 -6.24 9.35 2.31
N PHE A 85 -5.04 8.87 2.61
CA PHE A 85 -4.60 8.76 3.99
C PHE A 85 -3.54 9.81 4.24
N THR A 86 -3.81 10.68 5.19
CA THR A 86 -2.83 11.68 5.56
C THR A 86 -1.99 11.15 6.71
N ASN A 87 -0.87 11.79 6.91
CA ASN A 87 0.00 11.42 8.01
C ASN A 87 -0.61 11.93 9.30
N VAL A 88 -1.18 11.02 10.08
CA VAL A 88 -1.83 11.40 11.32
C VAL A 88 -1.13 10.76 12.49
N ALA A 89 -1.44 11.26 13.67
CA ALA A 89 -0.78 10.83 14.88
C ALA A 89 -1.04 9.37 15.20
N THR A 90 -2.22 8.88 14.86
CA THR A 90 -2.50 7.48 15.07
C THR A 90 -2.91 6.89 13.76
N PRO A 91 -1.99 6.43 13.00
CA PRO A 91 -2.26 5.99 11.65
C PRO A 91 -2.85 4.60 11.59
N ARG A 92 -3.92 4.39 12.31
CA ARG A 92 -4.57 3.12 12.21
C ARG A 92 -5.67 3.20 11.27
N ALA A 93 -5.71 2.31 10.37
CA ALA A 93 -6.71 2.34 9.34
C ALA A 93 -8.08 2.01 9.83
N HIS A 94 -8.19 1.39 10.97
CA HIS A 94 -9.51 1.00 11.37
C HIS A 94 -10.31 2.12 11.95
N PHE A 95 -9.86 3.19 12.13
CA PHE A 95 -10.56 4.24 12.68
C PHE A 95 -11.83 3.91 13.16
N PRO A 96 -12.11 3.87 13.95
CA PRO A 96 -13.35 3.62 14.23
C PRO A 96 -14.15 4.64 13.92
N ALA A 97 -14.32 4.24 13.54
CA ALA A 97 -14.75 5.08 13.13
C ALA A 97 -15.03 5.98 13.91
N ASN A 98 -14.86 5.78 14.11
CA ASN A 98 -14.78 6.55 14.57
C ASN A 98 -14.66 7.26 14.49
N GLY A 99 -14.97 7.17 14.42
CA GLY A 99 -14.86 7.87 14.42
C GLY A 99 -14.75 8.18 14.08
N HIS A 100 -14.98 8.23 14.02
CA HIS A 100 -14.90 8.76 13.76
C HIS A 100 -15.24 8.87 13.66
#